data_c2af2ae654018b736084610191d928f4
#
_entry.id   c2af2ae654018b736084610191d928f4
#
_cell.length_a   1.000
_cell.length_b   1.000
_cell.length_c   1.000
_cell.angle_alpha   90.00
_cell.angle_beta   90.00
_cell.angle_gamma   90.00
#
_symmetry.space_group_name_H-M   'P 1'
#
loop_
_entity.id
_entity.type
_entity.pdbx_description
1 polymer ?
#
loop_
_entity_poly.entity_id
_entity_poly.type
_entity_poly.pdbx_seq_one_letter_code
_entity_poly.pdbx_strand_id
1 'polypeptide(L)'
;MKIGIVNDMPLAVDALRGALATRRDFEVIWVAIDGTQAVDYCRAQKPDVVLMDLVMPHMDGTEATRRIMRETPCAILIVTVDVGANAWRVYEAMGAGALDAVDTPVLAGPDAKRGIAALTAKIDQIGAQQATKAAANPIAAAPRITSGSDLLAIGASAGGPSALATLLAALPANFAPATVIVQHVDQAFAIGMADWLNEQSTLPVRVAREGDRPEPGCVLLAATNDHLHFCGGGNRLGYTKEPLATPYRPSIDVFFQSVVARWSGNAVGVLLTGMGRDGAAGLGAMRAKGYHTIAQDEATCAVYGMPKAAAALNAAVAILPLPNIANAVQKAFTSSRK
;
A
#
# COMPACT_ATOMS: atom_id res chain seq x y z
N MET A 1 18.34 -8.55 -13.33
CA MET A 1 17.60 -8.75 -12.07
C MET A 1 17.49 -10.25 -11.81
N LYS A 2 17.91 -10.70 -10.63
CA LYS A 2 17.88 -12.12 -10.22
C LYS A 2 16.53 -12.46 -9.60
N ILE A 3 15.87 -13.48 -10.13
CA ILE A 3 14.49 -13.85 -9.75
C ILE A 3 14.49 -15.29 -9.24
N GLY A 4 13.88 -15.50 -8.06
CA GLY A 4 13.51 -16.81 -7.55
C GLY A 4 12.03 -17.10 -7.87
N ILE A 5 11.71 -18.30 -8.29
CA ILE A 5 10.33 -18.76 -8.51
C ILE A 5 10.00 -19.81 -7.45
N VAL A 6 8.84 -19.67 -6.81
CA VAL A 6 8.31 -20.62 -5.84
C VAL A 6 6.90 -21.03 -6.25
N ASN A 7 6.76 -22.25 -6.76
CA ASN A 7 5.48 -22.80 -7.20
C ASN A 7 5.59 -24.31 -7.35
N ASP A 8 4.62 -25.06 -6.83
CA ASP A 8 4.57 -26.54 -6.89
C ASP A 8 3.99 -27.09 -8.20
N MET A 9 3.38 -26.20 -9.01
CA MET A 9 2.77 -26.58 -10.30
C MET A 9 3.74 -26.35 -11.48
N PRO A 10 4.21 -27.39 -12.19
CA PRO A 10 5.13 -27.23 -13.31
C PRO A 10 4.62 -26.29 -14.41
N LEU A 11 3.32 -26.34 -14.71
CA LEU A 11 2.71 -25.47 -15.72
C LEU A 11 2.77 -23.98 -15.34
N ALA A 12 2.61 -23.67 -14.05
CA ALA A 12 2.75 -22.29 -13.57
C ALA A 12 4.21 -21.82 -13.63
N VAL A 13 5.15 -22.71 -13.28
CA VAL A 13 6.60 -22.43 -13.41
C VAL A 13 6.95 -22.16 -14.88
N ASP A 14 6.46 -22.97 -15.82
CA ASP A 14 6.71 -22.78 -17.26
C ASP A 14 6.08 -21.47 -17.76
N ALA A 15 4.88 -21.12 -17.29
CA ALA A 15 4.23 -19.87 -17.62
C ALA A 15 5.05 -18.65 -17.11
N LEU A 16 5.53 -18.71 -15.89
CA LEU A 16 6.38 -17.66 -15.30
C LEU A 16 7.71 -17.55 -16.05
N ARG A 17 8.40 -18.67 -16.32
CA ARG A 17 9.63 -18.66 -17.11
C ARG A 17 9.42 -18.11 -18.52
N GLY A 18 8.32 -18.49 -19.19
CA GLY A 18 7.96 -17.97 -20.50
C GLY A 18 7.72 -16.46 -20.49
N ALA A 19 7.02 -15.95 -19.49
CA ALA A 19 6.79 -14.53 -19.31
C ALA A 19 8.10 -13.76 -19.06
N LEU A 20 8.97 -14.28 -18.20
CA LEU A 20 10.27 -13.66 -17.87
C LEU A 20 11.24 -13.70 -19.03
N ALA A 21 11.22 -14.74 -19.88
CA ALA A 21 12.08 -14.86 -21.07
C ALA A 21 11.83 -13.78 -22.13
N THR A 22 10.72 -13.05 -22.05
CA THR A 22 10.47 -11.88 -22.91
C THR A 22 11.44 -10.72 -22.62
N ARG A 23 12.15 -10.77 -21.52
CA ARG A 23 13.08 -9.74 -21.02
C ARG A 23 14.48 -10.33 -20.81
N ARG A 24 15.51 -9.71 -21.43
CA ARG A 24 16.92 -10.15 -21.32
C ARG A 24 17.59 -9.77 -20.01
N ASP A 25 17.05 -8.84 -19.28
CA ASP A 25 17.54 -8.32 -18.01
C ASP A 25 17.00 -9.09 -16.79
N PHE A 26 16.14 -10.09 -17.00
CA PHE A 26 15.63 -10.99 -15.97
C PHE A 26 16.35 -12.35 -16.03
N GLU A 27 16.83 -12.82 -14.89
CA GLU A 27 17.52 -14.09 -14.70
C GLU A 27 16.84 -14.92 -13.63
N VAL A 28 16.28 -16.07 -14.00
CA VAL A 28 15.75 -17.04 -13.02
C VAL A 28 16.91 -17.83 -12.44
N ILE A 29 17.27 -17.54 -11.18
CA ILE A 29 18.44 -18.15 -10.53
C ILE A 29 18.13 -19.50 -9.85
N TRP A 30 16.87 -19.72 -9.44
CA TRP A 30 16.40 -20.96 -8.88
C TRP A 30 14.86 -21.09 -8.96
N VAL A 31 14.37 -22.33 -8.83
CA VAL A 31 12.95 -22.65 -8.68
C VAL A 31 12.79 -23.57 -7.48
N ALA A 32 11.91 -23.20 -6.57
CA ALA A 32 11.51 -23.99 -5.39
C ALA A 32 10.07 -24.51 -5.59
N ILE A 33 9.78 -25.70 -5.09
CA ILE A 33 8.47 -26.34 -5.20
C ILE A 33 7.62 -26.20 -3.93
N ASP A 34 8.19 -25.64 -2.87
CA ASP A 34 7.49 -25.32 -1.62
C ASP A 34 8.19 -24.20 -0.86
N GLY A 35 7.54 -23.71 0.20
CA GLY A 35 8.06 -22.63 1.01
C GLY A 35 9.34 -22.98 1.78
N THR A 36 9.57 -24.27 2.12
CA THR A 36 10.79 -24.70 2.83
C THR A 36 12.00 -24.55 1.93
N GLN A 37 11.91 -25.05 0.71
CA GLN A 37 12.97 -24.90 -0.29
C GLN A 37 13.20 -23.40 -0.61
N ALA A 38 12.14 -22.60 -0.69
CA ALA A 38 12.26 -21.16 -0.95
C ALA A 38 13.10 -20.46 0.14
N VAL A 39 12.86 -20.75 1.42
CA VAL A 39 13.65 -20.20 2.53
C VAL A 39 15.11 -20.63 2.42
N ASP A 40 15.38 -21.90 2.15
CA ASP A 40 16.75 -22.42 2.04
C ASP A 40 17.49 -21.84 0.82
N TYR A 41 16.81 -21.69 -0.32
CA TYR A 41 17.40 -21.10 -1.52
C TYR A 41 17.66 -19.61 -1.35
N CYS A 42 16.80 -18.88 -0.67
CA CYS A 42 17.04 -17.46 -0.32
C CYS A 42 18.30 -17.29 0.56
N ARG A 43 18.53 -18.22 1.51
CA ARG A 43 19.76 -18.22 2.34
C ARG A 43 21.01 -18.53 1.52
N ALA A 44 20.92 -19.49 0.60
CA ALA A 44 22.07 -19.93 -0.22
C ALA A 44 22.40 -18.91 -1.32
N GLN A 45 21.38 -18.40 -1.99
CA GLN A 45 21.54 -17.45 -3.11
C GLN A 45 20.37 -16.45 -3.12
N LYS A 46 20.54 -15.31 -2.46
CA LYS A 46 19.53 -14.28 -2.33
C LYS A 46 19.16 -13.68 -3.69
N PRO A 47 17.86 -13.71 -4.09
CA PRO A 47 17.38 -13.07 -5.30
C PRO A 47 17.11 -11.58 -5.07
N ASP A 48 16.93 -10.83 -6.16
CA ASP A 48 16.40 -9.47 -6.09
C ASP A 48 14.88 -9.49 -5.84
N VAL A 49 14.16 -10.46 -6.45
CA VAL A 49 12.71 -10.65 -6.30
C VAL A 49 12.38 -12.14 -6.22
N VAL A 50 11.49 -12.52 -5.32
CA VAL A 50 10.85 -13.83 -5.27
C VAL A 50 9.44 -13.72 -5.85
N LEU A 51 9.11 -14.56 -6.82
CA LEU A 51 7.74 -14.81 -7.28
C LEU A 51 7.19 -15.97 -6.44
N MET A 52 6.26 -15.69 -5.54
CA MET A 52 5.80 -16.62 -4.50
C MET A 52 4.36 -17.03 -4.74
N ASP A 53 4.10 -18.31 -4.92
CA ASP A 53 2.75 -18.87 -4.85
C ASP A 53 2.27 -18.95 -3.39
N LEU A 54 0.96 -18.89 -3.20
CA LEU A 54 0.33 -18.96 -1.89
C LEU A 54 0.06 -20.38 -1.42
N VAL A 55 -0.39 -21.24 -2.34
CA VAL A 55 -0.91 -22.58 -1.99
C VAL A 55 0.09 -23.63 -2.42
N MET A 56 0.87 -24.12 -1.48
CA MET A 56 1.90 -25.13 -1.72
C MET A 56 1.93 -26.15 -0.60
N PRO A 57 2.44 -27.37 -0.85
CA PRO A 57 2.61 -28.40 0.20
C PRO A 57 3.67 -27.99 1.23
N HIS A 58 3.64 -28.63 2.40
CA HIS A 58 4.57 -28.49 3.52
C HIS A 58 4.59 -27.11 4.16
N MET A 59 4.97 -26.06 3.43
CA MET A 59 4.98 -24.66 3.86
C MET A 59 4.34 -23.79 2.79
N ASP A 60 3.25 -23.12 3.13
CA ASP A 60 2.55 -22.18 2.25
C ASP A 60 3.35 -20.90 2.01
N GLY A 61 2.90 -20.11 1.01
CA GLY A 61 3.58 -18.88 0.61
C GLY A 61 3.55 -17.79 1.68
N THR A 62 2.55 -17.75 2.54
CA THR A 62 2.45 -16.77 3.63
C THR A 62 3.51 -17.04 4.70
N GLU A 63 3.62 -18.28 5.16
CA GLU A 63 4.64 -18.66 6.15
C GLU A 63 6.05 -18.56 5.57
N ALA A 64 6.23 -18.95 4.29
CA ALA A 64 7.50 -18.78 3.59
C ALA A 64 7.89 -17.29 3.52
N THR A 65 6.94 -16.41 3.16
CA THR A 65 7.14 -14.94 3.15
C THR A 65 7.58 -14.44 4.52
N ARG A 66 6.89 -14.85 5.60
CA ARG A 66 7.22 -14.45 6.98
C ARG A 66 8.63 -14.85 7.37
N ARG A 67 9.06 -16.08 7.03
CA ARG A 67 10.41 -16.58 7.33
C ARG A 67 11.47 -15.88 6.51
N ILE A 68 11.27 -15.74 5.21
CA ILE A 68 12.23 -15.03 4.33
C ILE A 68 12.41 -13.59 4.80
N MET A 69 11.33 -12.88 5.10
CA MET A 69 11.41 -11.48 5.56
C MET A 69 12.12 -11.33 6.91
N ARG A 70 12.04 -12.33 7.79
CA ARG A 70 12.77 -12.36 9.07
C ARG A 70 14.25 -12.72 8.93
N GLU A 71 14.61 -13.65 8.05
CA GLU A 71 15.92 -14.27 8.01
C GLU A 71 16.83 -13.73 6.90
N THR A 72 16.27 -13.53 5.72
CA THR A 72 16.97 -13.04 4.51
C THR A 72 16.10 -12.09 3.72
N PRO A 73 15.73 -10.92 4.26
CA PRO A 73 14.74 -10.04 3.65
C PRO A 73 15.05 -9.73 2.18
N CYS A 74 14.11 -10.00 1.29
CA CYS A 74 14.17 -9.64 -0.13
C CYS A 74 12.77 -9.24 -0.61
N ALA A 75 12.66 -8.67 -1.81
CA ALA A 75 11.37 -8.34 -2.37
C ALA A 75 10.58 -9.63 -2.69
N ILE A 76 9.30 -9.67 -2.31
CA ILE A 76 8.41 -10.80 -2.59
C ILE A 76 7.17 -10.27 -3.30
N LEU A 77 6.90 -10.81 -4.50
CA LEU A 77 5.69 -10.60 -5.28
C LEU A 77 4.88 -11.89 -5.24
N ILE A 78 3.68 -11.83 -4.71
CA ILE A 78 2.76 -12.95 -4.72
C ILE A 78 2.27 -13.19 -6.15
N VAL A 79 2.31 -14.46 -6.59
CA VAL A 79 1.79 -14.87 -7.89
C VAL A 79 0.85 -16.05 -7.68
N THR A 80 -0.44 -15.85 -7.90
CA THR A 80 -1.47 -16.87 -7.68
C THR A 80 -2.41 -16.95 -8.87
N VAL A 81 -3.13 -18.06 -9.02
CA VAL A 81 -4.00 -18.30 -10.20
C VAL A 81 -5.10 -17.23 -10.31
N ASP A 82 -5.66 -16.83 -9.18
CA ASP A 82 -6.71 -15.80 -9.09
C ASP A 82 -6.53 -15.04 -7.76
N VAL A 83 -6.00 -13.82 -7.85
CA VAL A 83 -5.78 -12.95 -6.69
C VAL A 83 -7.12 -12.62 -6.00
N GLY A 84 -8.20 -12.44 -6.78
CA GLY A 84 -9.53 -12.14 -6.23
C GLY A 84 -10.10 -13.28 -5.39
N ALA A 85 -10.05 -14.50 -5.91
CA ALA A 85 -10.50 -15.70 -5.19
C ALA A 85 -9.65 -15.99 -3.94
N ASN A 86 -8.36 -15.59 -3.96
CA ASN A 86 -7.40 -15.77 -2.87
C ASN A 86 -7.15 -14.49 -2.07
N ALA A 87 -7.99 -13.47 -2.18
CA ALA A 87 -7.75 -12.13 -1.63
C ALA A 87 -7.32 -12.14 -0.15
N TRP A 88 -7.98 -12.92 0.70
CA TRP A 88 -7.63 -13.10 2.10
C TRP A 88 -6.16 -13.54 2.28
N ARG A 89 -5.75 -14.61 1.60
CA ARG A 89 -4.38 -15.14 1.70
C ARG A 89 -3.35 -14.17 1.13
N VAL A 90 -3.71 -13.45 0.08
CA VAL A 90 -2.86 -12.38 -0.51
C VAL A 90 -2.58 -11.31 0.55
N TYR A 91 -3.62 -10.82 1.24
CA TYR A 91 -3.43 -9.79 2.27
C TYR A 91 -2.68 -10.32 3.50
N GLU A 92 -2.91 -11.58 3.87
CA GLU A 92 -2.13 -12.23 4.92
C GLU A 92 -0.64 -12.32 4.56
N ALA A 93 -0.30 -12.68 3.31
CA ALA A 93 1.07 -12.68 2.81
C ALA A 93 1.65 -11.25 2.72
N MET A 94 0.84 -10.25 2.33
CA MET A 94 1.24 -8.84 2.40
C MET A 94 1.49 -8.40 3.85
N GLY A 95 0.67 -8.83 4.81
CA GLY A 95 0.89 -8.64 6.24
C GLY A 95 2.18 -9.29 6.73
N ALA A 96 2.59 -10.40 6.13
CA ALA A 96 3.87 -11.07 6.39
C ALA A 96 5.08 -10.40 5.72
N GLY A 97 4.87 -9.41 4.82
CA GLY A 97 5.92 -8.61 4.19
C GLY A 97 6.02 -8.72 2.67
N ALA A 98 5.11 -9.41 1.98
CA ALA A 98 5.03 -9.35 0.52
C ALA A 98 4.67 -7.92 0.05
N LEU A 99 5.25 -7.49 -1.07
CA LEU A 99 5.12 -6.11 -1.56
C LEU A 99 3.85 -5.87 -2.36
N ASP A 100 3.43 -6.89 -3.15
CA ASP A 100 2.30 -6.79 -4.07
C ASP A 100 1.85 -8.19 -4.51
N ALA A 101 0.76 -8.28 -5.29
CA ALA A 101 0.28 -9.54 -5.86
C ALA A 101 -0.13 -9.38 -7.32
N VAL A 102 -0.06 -10.47 -8.10
CA VAL A 102 -0.46 -10.53 -9.51
C VAL A 102 -0.98 -11.91 -9.85
N ASP A 103 -1.90 -11.98 -10.81
CA ASP A 103 -2.36 -13.26 -11.35
C ASP A 103 -1.23 -13.97 -12.10
N THR A 104 -1.20 -15.30 -12.01
CA THR A 104 -0.30 -16.13 -12.81
C THR A 104 -0.56 -15.88 -14.30
N PRO A 105 0.45 -15.46 -15.09
CA PRO A 105 0.24 -15.16 -16.49
C PRO A 105 -0.10 -16.43 -17.27
N VAL A 106 -1.01 -16.32 -18.22
CA VAL A 106 -1.25 -17.36 -19.23
C VAL A 106 -0.37 -17.06 -20.44
N LEU A 107 0.21 -18.12 -21.08
CA LEU A 107 1.10 -17.95 -22.24
C LEU A 107 0.36 -17.92 -23.58
N ALA A 108 -0.93 -18.26 -23.61
CA ALA A 108 -1.74 -18.31 -24.82
C ALA A 108 -3.11 -17.67 -24.60
N GLY A 109 -3.74 -17.23 -25.69
CA GLY A 109 -5.07 -16.59 -25.65
C GLY A 109 -5.02 -15.07 -25.63
N PRO A 110 -6.20 -14.42 -25.62
CA PRO A 110 -6.33 -12.96 -25.70
C PRO A 110 -5.71 -12.21 -24.53
N ASP A 111 -5.66 -12.83 -23.36
CA ASP A 111 -5.16 -12.23 -22.13
C ASP A 111 -3.65 -12.44 -21.88
N ALA A 112 -2.98 -13.25 -22.69
CA ALA A 112 -1.57 -13.59 -22.51
C ALA A 112 -0.67 -12.33 -22.45
N LYS A 113 -0.81 -11.43 -23.42
CA LYS A 113 -0.03 -10.18 -23.46
C LYS A 113 -0.28 -9.29 -22.23
N ARG A 114 -1.52 -9.22 -21.77
CA ARG A 114 -1.91 -8.42 -20.62
C ARG A 114 -1.32 -8.98 -19.34
N GLY A 115 -1.40 -10.30 -19.12
CA GLY A 115 -0.85 -10.96 -17.94
C GLY A 115 0.68 -10.84 -17.87
N ILE A 116 1.38 -11.07 -19.01
CA ILE A 116 2.84 -10.88 -19.08
C ILE A 116 3.22 -9.43 -18.78
N ALA A 117 2.52 -8.46 -19.37
CA ALA A 117 2.78 -7.04 -19.14
C ALA A 117 2.54 -6.64 -17.66
N ALA A 118 1.48 -7.15 -17.04
CA ALA A 118 1.18 -6.89 -15.62
C ALA A 118 2.29 -7.45 -14.70
N LEU A 119 2.72 -8.70 -14.91
CA LEU A 119 3.81 -9.31 -14.14
C LEU A 119 5.12 -8.52 -14.30
N THR A 120 5.54 -8.27 -15.55
CA THR A 120 6.82 -7.59 -15.83
C THR A 120 6.82 -6.15 -15.32
N ALA A 121 5.70 -5.42 -15.43
CA ALA A 121 5.57 -4.08 -14.87
C ALA A 121 5.73 -4.06 -13.34
N LYS A 122 5.15 -5.02 -12.62
CA LYS A 122 5.32 -5.12 -11.16
C LYS A 122 6.76 -5.47 -10.77
N ILE A 123 7.42 -6.35 -11.52
CA ILE A 123 8.84 -6.69 -11.30
C ILE A 123 9.73 -5.47 -11.56
N ASP A 124 9.50 -4.72 -12.64
CA ASP A 124 10.24 -3.49 -12.95
C ASP A 124 10.06 -2.44 -11.85
N GLN A 125 8.84 -2.30 -11.35
CA GLN A 125 8.52 -1.42 -10.23
C GLN A 125 9.34 -1.76 -8.99
N ILE A 126 9.44 -3.03 -8.63
CA ILE A 126 10.23 -3.52 -7.50
C ILE A 126 11.74 -3.27 -7.74
N GLY A 127 12.24 -3.50 -8.94
CA GLY A 127 13.66 -3.34 -9.28
C GLY A 127 14.14 -1.88 -9.26
N ALA A 128 13.31 -0.95 -9.75
CA ALA A 128 13.64 0.48 -9.75
C ALA A 128 13.86 1.06 -8.33
N GLN A 129 13.31 0.42 -7.31
CA GLN A 129 13.38 0.87 -5.91
C GLN A 129 14.67 0.48 -5.20
N GLN A 130 15.34 -0.58 -5.62
CA GLN A 130 16.61 -1.01 -5.03
C GLN A 130 17.78 -0.06 -5.38
N ALA A 131 17.62 0.80 -6.40
CA ALA A 131 18.67 1.66 -6.92
C ALA A 131 18.83 3.04 -6.22
N THR A 132 17.92 3.44 -5.31
CA THR A 132 17.92 4.83 -4.76
C THR A 132 17.83 4.88 -3.24
N LYS A 133 18.98 5.02 -2.56
CA LYS A 133 19.07 5.35 -1.12
C LYS A 133 19.80 6.69 -0.93
N ALA A 134 19.15 7.71 -0.30
CA ALA A 134 19.79 8.90 0.29
C ALA A 134 18.83 9.73 1.19
N ALA A 135 19.38 10.41 2.18
CA ALA A 135 18.82 10.94 3.43
C ALA A 135 18.01 12.25 3.36
N ALA A 136 17.21 12.55 4.41
CA ALA A 136 16.49 13.83 4.62
C ALA A 136 16.46 14.30 6.09
N ASN A 137 16.45 15.63 6.30
CA ASN A 137 16.47 16.36 7.57
C ASN A 137 15.11 17.01 7.94
N PRO A 138 14.80 17.33 9.23
CA PRO A 138 13.50 17.78 9.70
C PRO A 138 13.31 19.31 9.77
N ILE A 139 12.07 19.82 9.68
CA ILE A 139 11.68 21.24 9.77
C ILE A 139 10.34 21.45 10.52
N ALA A 140 10.18 22.63 11.11
CA ALA A 140 9.21 23.07 12.12
C ALA A 140 7.76 23.36 11.64
N ALA A 141 6.83 23.46 12.63
CA ALA A 141 5.37 23.46 12.55
C ALA A 141 4.68 24.78 12.13
N ALA A 142 3.45 24.69 11.62
CA ALA A 142 2.55 25.77 11.19
C ALA A 142 1.20 25.82 11.95
N PRO A 143 0.38 26.89 11.88
CA PRO A 143 -0.66 27.24 12.84
C PRO A 143 -2.04 26.57 12.66
N ARG A 144 -2.92 26.76 13.66
CA ARG A 144 -4.14 26.00 14.00
C ARG A 144 -5.42 26.43 13.28
N ILE A 145 -6.34 25.46 13.10
CA ILE A 145 -7.74 25.68 12.69
C ILE A 145 -8.67 25.01 13.73
N THR A 146 -9.76 25.66 14.09
CA THR A 146 -10.72 25.24 15.14
C THR A 146 -12.12 25.03 14.57
N SER A 147 -12.85 24.03 15.18
CA SER A 147 -14.26 23.67 15.10
C SER A 147 -14.75 22.95 13.82
N GLY A 148 -14.92 21.66 13.95
CA GLY A 148 -15.49 20.72 12.98
C GLY A 148 -15.16 19.29 13.39
N SER A 149 -15.69 18.29 12.68
CA SER A 149 -15.30 16.88 12.88
C SER A 149 -13.82 16.68 12.55
N ASP A 150 -13.15 15.82 13.30
CA ASP A 150 -11.76 15.43 13.04
C ASP A 150 -11.67 14.35 11.96
N LEU A 151 -10.71 14.46 11.04
CA LEU A 151 -10.48 13.52 9.95
C LEU A 151 -9.04 13.04 9.93
N LEU A 152 -8.82 11.74 9.95
CA LEU A 152 -7.56 11.09 9.58
C LEU A 152 -7.63 10.67 8.11
N ALA A 153 -6.83 11.30 7.25
CA ALA A 153 -6.73 11.00 5.83
C ALA A 153 -5.42 10.24 5.56
N ILE A 154 -5.49 9.01 5.03
CA ILE A 154 -4.33 8.15 4.84
C ILE A 154 -4.19 7.78 3.37
N GLY A 155 -2.97 7.90 2.84
CA GLY A 155 -2.56 7.40 1.53
C GLY A 155 -1.50 6.31 1.65
N ALA A 156 -1.64 5.22 0.90
CA ALA A 156 -0.70 4.11 0.87
C ALA A 156 -0.68 3.38 -0.49
N SER A 157 0.39 2.60 -0.76
CA SER A 157 0.54 1.83 -1.99
C SER A 157 1.31 0.52 -1.73
N ALA A 158 2.39 0.23 -2.42
CA ALA A 158 3.21 -0.98 -2.22
C ALA A 158 3.71 -1.10 -0.77
N GLY A 159 3.48 -2.24 -0.13
CA GLY A 159 3.67 -2.46 1.31
C GLY A 159 2.62 -1.77 2.20
N GLY A 160 1.66 -1.07 1.58
CA GLY A 160 0.57 -0.37 2.24
C GLY A 160 -0.31 -1.23 3.14
N PRO A 161 -0.78 -2.40 2.69
CA PRO A 161 -1.63 -3.25 3.52
C PRO A 161 -1.02 -3.56 4.89
N SER A 162 0.26 -3.99 4.94
CA SER A 162 0.98 -4.25 6.19
C SER A 162 1.13 -2.99 7.06
N ALA A 163 1.46 -1.86 6.43
CA ALA A 163 1.62 -0.58 7.14
C ALA A 163 0.28 -0.08 7.71
N LEU A 164 -0.81 -0.21 6.94
CA LEU A 164 -2.16 0.13 7.38
C LEU A 164 -2.61 -0.75 8.55
N ALA A 165 -2.41 -2.08 8.46
CA ALA A 165 -2.73 -2.99 9.56
C ALA A 165 -1.97 -2.61 10.84
N THR A 166 -0.67 -2.34 10.75
CA THR A 166 0.17 -1.88 11.89
C THR A 166 -0.35 -0.58 12.48
N LEU A 167 -0.69 0.39 11.63
CA LEU A 167 -1.20 1.68 12.08
C LEU A 167 -2.57 1.54 12.75
N LEU A 168 -3.53 0.84 12.13
CA LEU A 168 -4.88 0.66 12.64
C LEU A 168 -4.92 -0.14 13.93
N ALA A 169 -4.12 -1.20 14.06
CA ALA A 169 -3.98 -1.97 15.29
C ALA A 169 -3.44 -1.14 16.47
N ALA A 170 -2.63 -0.10 16.19
CA ALA A 170 -2.07 0.78 17.19
C ALA A 170 -2.99 1.97 17.58
N LEU A 171 -4.10 2.18 16.86
CA LEU A 171 -5.11 3.17 17.25
C LEU A 171 -5.99 2.58 18.35
N PRO A 172 -6.37 3.37 19.37
CA PRO A 172 -7.22 2.86 20.45
C PRO A 172 -8.67 2.69 19.98
N ALA A 173 -9.42 1.75 20.57
CA ALA A 173 -10.81 1.49 20.22
C ALA A 173 -11.75 2.70 20.38
N ASN A 174 -11.36 3.69 21.19
CA ASN A 174 -12.09 4.95 21.36
C ASN A 174 -11.51 6.09 20.51
N PHE A 175 -10.76 5.80 19.45
CA PHE A 175 -10.25 6.80 18.53
C PHE A 175 -11.40 7.50 17.81
N ALA A 176 -11.67 8.73 18.22
CA ALA A 176 -12.84 9.49 17.79
C ALA A 176 -12.78 10.06 16.34
N PRO A 177 -11.63 10.44 15.78
CA PRO A 177 -11.59 10.96 14.41
C PRO A 177 -12.14 9.95 13.40
N ALA A 178 -12.89 10.43 12.39
CA ALA A 178 -13.24 9.63 11.23
C ALA A 178 -11.98 9.32 10.43
N THR A 179 -11.87 8.14 9.85
CA THR A 179 -10.67 7.74 9.08
C THR A 179 -11.05 7.40 7.65
N VAL A 180 -10.34 7.95 6.67
CA VAL A 180 -10.51 7.62 5.25
C VAL A 180 -9.16 7.23 4.66
N ILE A 181 -9.13 6.07 4.00
CA ILE A 181 -7.93 5.47 3.42
C ILE A 181 -8.08 5.42 1.90
N VAL A 182 -7.07 5.91 1.19
CA VAL A 182 -6.87 5.64 -0.24
C VAL A 182 -5.61 4.80 -0.40
N GLN A 183 -5.81 3.55 -0.78
CA GLN A 183 -4.77 2.58 -1.09
C GLN A 183 -4.79 2.31 -2.60
N HIS A 184 -3.63 2.30 -3.24
CA HIS A 184 -3.54 1.83 -4.62
C HIS A 184 -3.80 0.32 -4.66
N VAL A 185 -5.02 -0.04 -4.92
CA VAL A 185 -5.50 -1.42 -5.02
C VAL A 185 -6.59 -1.46 -6.10
N ASP A 186 -6.60 -2.51 -6.92
CA ASP A 186 -7.69 -2.71 -7.87
C ASP A 186 -9.03 -2.94 -7.15
N GLN A 187 -10.12 -2.44 -7.73
CA GLN A 187 -11.46 -2.58 -7.14
C GLN A 187 -11.85 -4.03 -6.84
N ALA A 188 -11.37 -4.99 -7.63
CA ALA A 188 -11.64 -6.41 -7.41
C ALA A 188 -11.14 -6.91 -6.04
N PHE A 189 -10.15 -6.23 -5.47
CA PHE A 189 -9.50 -6.62 -4.21
C PHE A 189 -9.88 -5.73 -3.03
N ALA A 190 -10.53 -4.59 -3.26
CA ALA A 190 -10.79 -3.60 -2.22
C ALA A 190 -11.69 -4.13 -1.09
N ILE A 191 -12.70 -4.97 -1.41
CA ILE A 191 -13.59 -5.57 -0.42
C ILE A 191 -12.80 -6.52 0.48
N GLY A 192 -12.05 -7.47 -0.09
CA GLY A 192 -11.24 -8.40 0.68
C GLY A 192 -10.16 -7.71 1.53
N MET A 193 -9.62 -6.59 1.05
CA MET A 193 -8.71 -5.76 1.84
C MET A 193 -9.41 -5.11 3.03
N ALA A 194 -10.62 -4.58 2.83
CA ALA A 194 -11.38 -3.96 3.91
C ALA A 194 -11.73 -5.00 4.99
N ASP A 195 -12.18 -6.19 4.60
CA ASP A 195 -12.50 -7.29 5.51
C ASP A 195 -11.25 -7.73 6.30
N TRP A 196 -10.12 -7.91 5.62
CA TRP A 196 -8.86 -8.26 6.28
C TRP A 196 -8.38 -7.16 7.24
N LEU A 197 -8.43 -5.88 6.83
CA LEU A 197 -8.07 -4.76 7.73
C LEU A 197 -9.03 -4.66 8.92
N ASN A 198 -10.31 -4.99 8.74
CA ASN A 198 -11.30 -5.00 9.82
C ASN A 198 -10.93 -6.00 10.93
N GLU A 199 -10.33 -7.14 10.58
CA GLU A 199 -9.85 -8.12 11.58
C GLU A 199 -8.55 -7.69 12.28
N GLN A 200 -7.74 -6.85 11.62
CA GLN A 200 -6.49 -6.33 12.19
C GLN A 200 -6.71 -5.04 13.01
N SER A 201 -7.86 -4.42 12.90
CA SER A 201 -8.15 -3.10 13.46
C SER A 201 -9.01 -3.20 14.73
N THR A 202 -8.79 -2.27 15.66
CA THR A 202 -9.69 -2.04 16.81
C THR A 202 -10.93 -1.24 16.42
N LEU A 203 -10.92 -0.62 15.24
CA LEU A 203 -12.00 0.19 14.69
C LEU A 203 -12.69 -0.54 13.55
N PRO A 204 -14.00 -0.40 13.34
CA PRO A 204 -14.69 -1.00 12.22
C PRO A 204 -14.16 -0.43 10.89
N VAL A 205 -13.76 -1.31 9.97
CA VAL A 205 -13.28 -1.00 8.63
C VAL A 205 -14.27 -1.51 7.59
N ARG A 206 -14.64 -0.68 6.63
CA ARG A 206 -15.45 -1.05 5.48
C ARG A 206 -15.08 -0.25 4.24
N VAL A 207 -15.51 -0.71 3.09
CA VAL A 207 -15.38 0.06 1.85
C VAL A 207 -16.25 1.31 1.86
N ALA A 208 -15.73 2.39 1.29
CA ALA A 208 -16.45 3.64 1.06
C ALA A 208 -17.44 3.49 -0.09
N ARG A 209 -18.63 4.02 0.06
CA ARG A 209 -19.71 4.05 -0.95
C ARG A 209 -20.00 5.48 -1.38
N GLU A 210 -20.56 5.62 -2.57
CA GLU A 210 -21.07 6.91 -3.06
C GLU A 210 -22.05 7.52 -2.06
N GLY A 211 -21.83 8.78 -1.68
CA GLY A 211 -22.66 9.50 -0.71
C GLY A 211 -22.32 9.27 0.76
N ASP A 212 -21.39 8.37 1.08
CA ASP A 212 -20.96 8.14 2.47
C ASP A 212 -20.47 9.44 3.13
N ARG A 213 -20.69 9.53 4.43
CA ARG A 213 -20.06 10.54 5.29
C ARG A 213 -19.10 9.84 6.23
N PRO A 214 -17.83 10.28 6.32
CA PRO A 214 -16.93 9.76 7.34
C PRO A 214 -17.50 10.03 8.73
N GLU A 215 -17.62 8.96 9.51
CA GLU A 215 -18.18 8.98 10.87
C GLU A 215 -17.09 8.76 11.91
N PRO A 216 -17.23 9.36 13.12
CA PRO A 216 -16.32 9.13 14.22
C PRO A 216 -16.12 7.63 14.53
N GLY A 217 -14.87 7.22 14.71
CA GLY A 217 -14.53 5.84 15.06
C GLY A 217 -14.74 4.81 13.96
N CYS A 218 -14.98 5.24 12.70
CA CYS A 218 -15.13 4.36 11.55
C CYS A 218 -14.02 4.62 10.52
N VAL A 219 -13.54 3.55 9.89
CA VAL A 219 -12.53 3.56 8.83
C VAL A 219 -13.20 3.23 7.49
N LEU A 220 -13.06 4.12 6.52
CA LEU A 220 -13.54 3.95 5.15
C LEU A 220 -12.37 3.74 4.19
N LEU A 221 -12.39 2.66 3.41
CA LEU A 221 -11.40 2.35 2.38
C LEU A 221 -11.96 2.65 0.99
N ALA A 222 -11.22 3.36 0.14
CA ALA A 222 -11.55 3.54 -1.27
C ALA A 222 -11.67 2.18 -1.97
N ALA A 223 -12.75 1.98 -2.76
CA ALA A 223 -13.13 0.67 -3.25
C ALA A 223 -13.28 0.54 -4.77
N THR A 224 -13.03 1.60 -5.53
CA THR A 224 -13.22 1.58 -6.98
C THR A 224 -11.94 2.03 -7.71
N ASN A 225 -11.87 1.72 -9.01
CA ASN A 225 -10.80 2.23 -9.88
C ASN A 225 -11.06 3.70 -10.32
N ASP A 226 -12.02 4.38 -9.69
CA ASP A 226 -12.24 5.82 -9.80
C ASP A 226 -11.67 6.53 -8.57
N HIS A 227 -11.45 7.83 -8.66
CA HIS A 227 -10.88 8.62 -7.57
C HIS A 227 -11.90 8.87 -6.47
N LEU A 228 -11.61 8.46 -5.24
CA LEU A 228 -12.38 8.85 -4.06
C LEU A 228 -12.11 10.32 -3.76
N HIS A 229 -13.16 11.11 -3.55
CA HIS A 229 -13.04 12.53 -3.21
C HIS A 229 -14.20 13.01 -2.35
N PHE A 230 -14.00 14.11 -1.63
CA PHE A 230 -15.12 14.82 -1.03
C PHE A 230 -15.87 15.60 -2.10
N CYS A 231 -17.20 15.46 -2.14
CA CYS A 231 -18.09 16.09 -3.11
C CYS A 231 -19.24 16.86 -2.42
N GLY A 232 -19.82 17.83 -3.09
CA GLY A 232 -20.97 18.60 -2.58
C GLY A 232 -20.70 19.33 -1.27
N GLY A 233 -21.78 19.63 -0.53
CA GLY A 233 -21.72 20.17 0.83
C GLY A 233 -21.86 19.05 1.87
N GLY A 234 -21.34 19.28 3.10
CA GLY A 234 -21.60 18.40 4.24
C GLY A 234 -20.74 17.13 4.31
N ASN A 235 -19.48 17.23 3.90
CA ASN A 235 -18.47 16.16 4.08
C ASN A 235 -18.91 14.80 3.48
N ARG A 236 -19.49 14.79 2.29
CA ARG A 236 -19.86 13.57 1.57
C ARG A 236 -18.72 13.08 0.69
N LEU A 237 -18.50 11.78 0.67
CA LEU A 237 -17.60 11.09 -0.26
C LEU A 237 -18.33 10.76 -1.57
N GLY A 238 -17.60 10.79 -2.66
CA GLY A 238 -18.05 10.35 -3.98
C GLY A 238 -16.91 9.83 -4.80
N TYR A 239 -17.21 9.23 -5.94
CA TYR A 239 -16.23 8.73 -6.88
C TYR A 239 -16.26 9.52 -8.19
N THR A 240 -15.10 9.80 -8.78
CA THR A 240 -14.95 10.49 -10.05
C THR A 240 -13.86 9.87 -10.91
N LYS A 241 -14.07 9.89 -12.22
CA LYS A 241 -13.04 9.51 -13.19
C LYS A 241 -12.02 10.62 -13.45
N GLU A 242 -12.37 11.84 -13.11
CA GLU A 242 -11.50 13.01 -13.33
C GLU A 242 -10.53 13.24 -12.15
N PRO A 243 -9.30 13.63 -12.44
CA PRO A 243 -8.71 13.89 -13.78
C PRO A 243 -8.25 12.61 -14.48
N LEU A 244 -8.65 12.42 -15.74
CA LEU A 244 -8.30 11.22 -16.54
C LEU A 244 -6.79 11.05 -16.76
N ALA A 245 -6.03 12.13 -16.76
CA ALA A 245 -4.59 12.12 -17.00
C ALA A 245 -3.76 11.58 -15.82
N THR A 246 -4.39 11.34 -14.66
CA THR A 246 -3.70 10.79 -13.49
C THR A 246 -3.37 9.31 -13.70
N PRO A 247 -2.08 8.92 -13.57
CA PRO A 247 -1.67 7.53 -13.82
C PRO A 247 -2.12 6.54 -12.74
N TYR A 248 -2.48 7.04 -11.56
CA TYR A 248 -2.91 6.24 -10.40
C TYR A 248 -4.43 6.29 -10.24
N ARG A 249 -5.05 5.13 -10.02
CA ARG A 249 -6.50 5.01 -9.80
C ARG A 249 -6.79 3.94 -8.74
N PRO A 250 -7.35 4.37 -7.60
CA PRO A 250 -7.63 5.75 -7.16
C PRO A 250 -6.35 6.56 -6.96
N SER A 251 -6.40 7.91 -7.02
CA SER A 251 -5.27 8.78 -6.72
C SER A 251 -5.36 9.36 -5.31
N ILE A 252 -4.27 9.29 -4.57
CA ILE A 252 -4.12 9.86 -3.23
C ILE A 252 -4.06 11.39 -3.30
N ASP A 253 -3.39 11.94 -4.32
CA ASP A 253 -3.33 13.39 -4.52
C ASP A 253 -4.73 14.00 -4.73
N VAL A 254 -5.58 13.35 -5.54
CA VAL A 254 -6.98 13.78 -5.76
C VAL A 254 -7.76 13.78 -4.44
N PHE A 255 -7.61 12.72 -3.65
CA PHE A 255 -8.26 12.63 -2.36
C PHE A 255 -7.80 13.73 -1.40
N PHE A 256 -6.49 13.89 -1.18
CA PHE A 256 -5.95 14.90 -0.26
C PHE A 256 -6.30 16.34 -0.70
N GLN A 257 -6.28 16.63 -2.01
CA GLN A 257 -6.72 17.93 -2.53
C GLN A 257 -8.21 18.17 -2.27
N SER A 258 -9.04 17.12 -2.34
CA SER A 258 -10.47 17.23 -2.02
C SER A 258 -10.70 17.50 -0.53
N VAL A 259 -9.87 16.93 0.36
CA VAL A 259 -9.88 17.27 1.80
C VAL A 259 -9.59 18.77 1.99
N VAL A 260 -8.54 19.29 1.34
CA VAL A 260 -8.20 20.73 1.41
C VAL A 260 -9.33 21.62 0.93
N ALA A 261 -10.00 21.23 -0.14
CA ALA A 261 -11.03 22.03 -0.78
C ALA A 261 -12.38 22.00 -0.07
N ARG A 262 -12.72 20.89 0.59
CA ARG A 262 -14.12 20.63 1.01
C ARG A 262 -14.32 20.20 2.46
N TRP A 263 -13.29 19.67 3.14
CA TRP A 263 -13.43 19.30 4.53
C TRP A 263 -13.51 20.53 5.42
N SER A 264 -14.55 20.61 6.25
CA SER A 264 -14.83 21.78 7.09
C SER A 264 -14.21 21.69 8.50
N GLY A 265 -13.68 20.52 8.87
CA GLY A 265 -13.11 20.27 10.18
C GLY A 265 -11.59 20.27 10.19
N ASN A 266 -11.02 19.81 11.32
CA ASN A 266 -9.59 19.57 11.41
C ASN A 266 -9.22 18.25 10.72
N ALA A 267 -8.03 18.18 10.11
CA ALA A 267 -7.56 16.96 9.46
C ALA A 267 -6.08 16.69 9.76
N VAL A 268 -5.75 15.41 9.80
CA VAL A 268 -4.37 14.92 9.81
C VAL A 268 -4.15 14.10 8.54
N GLY A 269 -3.15 14.47 7.74
CA GLY A 269 -2.74 13.73 6.56
C GLY A 269 -1.59 12.78 6.86
N VAL A 270 -1.69 11.52 6.46
CA VAL A 270 -0.63 10.51 6.61
C VAL A 270 -0.32 9.89 5.25
N LEU A 271 0.95 9.89 4.85
CA LEU A 271 1.42 9.22 3.65
C LEU A 271 2.38 8.10 4.02
N LEU A 272 1.92 6.87 3.79
CA LEU A 272 2.66 5.65 4.11
C LEU A 272 3.47 5.16 2.91
N THR A 273 4.18 4.04 3.14
CA THR A 273 4.94 3.32 2.13
C THR A 273 4.20 3.22 0.81
N GLY A 274 4.91 3.37 -0.27
CA GLY A 274 4.36 3.27 -1.62
C GLY A 274 5.32 3.74 -2.68
N MET A 275 5.08 3.26 -3.89
CA MET A 275 5.88 3.60 -5.04
C MET A 275 5.43 4.90 -5.70
N GLY A 276 6.36 5.56 -6.38
CA GLY A 276 6.10 6.77 -7.14
C GLY A 276 6.03 8.01 -6.27
N ARG A 277 5.08 8.90 -6.58
CA ARG A 277 5.00 10.22 -5.95
C ARG A 277 3.57 10.67 -5.63
N ASP A 278 2.57 9.84 -5.91
CA ASP A 278 1.17 10.16 -5.63
C ASP A 278 0.96 10.40 -4.14
N GLY A 279 0.11 11.35 -3.80
CA GLY A 279 -0.13 11.80 -2.44
C GLY A 279 0.87 12.83 -1.91
N ALA A 280 2.05 12.98 -2.52
CA ALA A 280 3.06 13.92 -2.03
C ALA A 280 2.65 15.38 -2.25
N ALA A 281 2.08 15.71 -3.40
CA ALA A 281 1.59 17.08 -3.70
C ALA A 281 0.33 17.39 -2.88
N GLY A 282 -0.59 16.44 -2.77
CA GLY A 282 -1.80 16.58 -1.95
C GLY A 282 -1.49 16.73 -0.46
N LEU A 283 -0.51 15.98 0.06
CA LEU A 283 -0.03 16.15 1.44
C LEU A 283 0.56 17.55 1.66
N GLY A 284 1.32 18.07 0.67
CA GLY A 284 1.83 19.43 0.69
C GLY A 284 0.71 20.47 0.71
N ALA A 285 -0.36 20.25 -0.05
CA ALA A 285 -1.54 21.13 -0.03
C ALA A 285 -2.25 21.06 1.35
N MET A 286 -2.36 19.88 1.98
CA MET A 286 -2.89 19.75 3.34
C MET A 286 -2.04 20.54 4.34
N ARG A 287 -0.71 20.43 4.25
CA ARG A 287 0.20 21.21 5.09
C ARG A 287 0.03 22.73 4.88
N ALA A 288 -0.06 23.17 3.63
CA ALA A 288 -0.27 24.57 3.30
C ALA A 288 -1.62 25.12 3.83
N LYS A 289 -2.63 24.24 3.94
CA LYS A 289 -3.92 24.55 4.58
C LYS A 289 -3.83 24.70 6.10
N GLY A 290 -2.70 24.26 6.71
CA GLY A 290 -2.49 24.28 8.16
C GLY A 290 -2.83 22.95 8.85
N TYR A 291 -3.13 21.89 8.11
CA TYR A 291 -3.33 20.56 8.65
C TYR A 291 -2.01 19.92 9.08
N HIS A 292 -2.04 19.08 10.10
CA HIS A 292 -0.86 18.29 10.48
C HIS A 292 -0.62 17.18 9.47
N THR A 293 0.62 17.03 9.00
CA THR A 293 0.96 16.06 7.96
C THR A 293 2.15 15.20 8.38
N ILE A 294 2.05 13.89 8.14
CA ILE A 294 3.03 12.89 8.53
C ILE A 294 3.39 12.05 7.30
N ALA A 295 4.67 11.80 7.11
CA ALA A 295 5.16 10.80 6.17
C ALA A 295 5.88 9.68 6.93
N GLN A 296 5.77 8.45 6.45
CA GLN A 296 6.53 7.33 6.97
C GLN A 296 8.03 7.51 6.63
N ASP A 297 8.92 7.14 7.54
CA ASP A 297 10.37 7.24 7.32
C ASP A 297 10.89 6.14 6.36
N GLU A 298 12.13 6.31 5.89
CA GLU A 298 12.79 5.37 4.99
C GLU A 298 13.02 4.01 5.64
N ALA A 299 13.39 3.99 6.91
CA ALA A 299 13.81 2.77 7.60
C ALA A 299 12.67 1.76 7.77
N THR A 300 11.44 2.24 7.90
CA THR A 300 10.25 1.38 8.09
C THR A 300 9.39 1.24 6.84
N CYS A 301 9.68 1.98 5.75
CA CYS A 301 8.99 1.79 4.48
C CYS A 301 9.41 0.49 3.81
N ALA A 302 8.44 -0.32 3.36
CA ALA A 302 8.69 -1.39 2.40
C ALA A 302 9.20 -0.79 1.08
N VAL A 303 8.60 0.35 0.67
CA VAL A 303 8.95 1.12 -0.52
C VAL A 303 8.98 2.60 -0.20
N TYR A 304 10.17 3.20 -0.18
CA TYR A 304 10.36 4.62 0.10
C TYR A 304 10.28 5.47 -1.16
N GLY A 305 9.12 5.50 -1.82
CA GLY A 305 8.84 6.30 -3.02
C GLY A 305 7.95 7.51 -2.69
N MET A 306 6.69 7.29 -2.39
CA MET A 306 5.73 8.33 -2.04
C MET A 306 6.17 9.15 -0.81
N PRO A 307 6.61 8.56 0.31
CA PRO A 307 7.12 9.31 1.44
C PRO A 307 8.39 10.11 1.12
N LYS A 308 9.29 9.56 0.28
CA LYS A 308 10.47 10.28 -0.23
C LYS A 308 10.08 11.53 -1.01
N ALA A 309 9.09 11.40 -1.91
CA ALA A 309 8.58 12.54 -2.67
C ALA A 309 7.97 13.60 -1.75
N ALA A 310 7.21 13.18 -0.72
CA ALA A 310 6.67 14.09 0.28
C ALA A 310 7.76 14.82 1.08
N ALA A 311 8.82 14.10 1.46
CA ALA A 311 9.99 14.69 2.13
C ALA A 311 10.68 15.73 1.24
N ALA A 312 10.92 15.40 -0.03
CA ALA A 312 11.56 16.29 -1.02
C ALA A 312 10.75 17.57 -1.28
N LEU A 313 9.41 17.47 -1.23
CA LEU A 313 8.50 18.61 -1.39
C LEU A 313 8.26 19.37 -0.07
N ASN A 314 8.89 18.97 1.03
CA ASN A 314 8.60 19.50 2.35
C ASN A 314 7.10 19.42 2.69
N ALA A 315 6.43 18.35 2.26
CA ALA A 315 4.99 18.18 2.41
C ALA A 315 4.59 17.65 3.79
N ALA A 316 5.49 16.97 4.50
CA ALA A 316 5.24 16.44 5.84
C ALA A 316 5.78 17.39 6.92
N VAL A 317 5.00 17.62 7.98
CA VAL A 317 5.43 18.29 9.22
C VAL A 317 6.35 17.36 10.01
N ALA A 318 6.06 16.05 9.99
CA ALA A 318 6.86 15.04 10.66
C ALA A 318 7.13 13.85 9.74
N ILE A 319 8.36 13.33 9.78
CA ILE A 319 8.74 12.06 9.13
C ILE A 319 9.06 11.09 10.25
N LEU A 320 8.31 9.99 10.35
CA LEU A 320 8.31 9.13 11.51
C LEU A 320 8.38 7.64 11.14
N PRO A 321 9.05 6.82 11.98
CA PRO A 321 8.91 5.37 11.90
C PRO A 321 7.46 4.93 12.06
N LEU A 322 7.04 3.92 11.29
CA LEU A 322 5.67 3.42 11.27
C LEU A 322 5.09 3.17 12.68
N PRO A 323 5.79 2.53 13.64
CA PRO A 323 5.26 2.32 14.99
C PRO A 323 4.93 3.61 15.77
N ASN A 324 5.51 4.74 15.38
CA ASN A 324 5.35 6.02 16.06
C ASN A 324 4.20 6.86 15.47
N ILE A 325 3.68 6.51 14.29
CA ILE A 325 2.70 7.32 13.55
C ILE A 325 1.36 7.37 14.31
N ALA A 326 0.87 6.24 14.84
CA ALA A 326 -0.40 6.22 15.59
C ALA A 326 -0.40 7.18 16.79
N ASN A 327 0.69 7.21 17.55
CA ASN A 327 0.84 8.12 18.69
C ASN A 327 0.92 9.59 18.24
N ALA A 328 1.63 9.86 17.15
CA ALA A 328 1.74 11.21 16.58
C ALA A 328 0.37 11.72 16.07
N VAL A 329 -0.41 10.88 15.42
CA VAL A 329 -1.79 11.17 14.99
C VAL A 329 -2.67 11.53 16.17
N GLN A 330 -2.66 10.72 17.24
CA GLN A 330 -3.44 10.99 18.47
C GLN A 330 -3.05 12.33 19.10
N LYS A 331 -1.75 12.62 19.20
CA LYS A 331 -1.24 13.90 19.72
C LYS A 331 -1.67 15.09 18.87
N ALA A 332 -1.65 14.95 17.53
CA ALA A 332 -2.06 16.02 16.63
C ALA A 332 -3.51 16.43 16.84
N PHE A 333 -4.43 15.48 17.04
CA PHE A 333 -5.84 15.78 17.34
C PHE A 333 -6.06 16.32 18.75
N THR A 334 -5.31 15.85 19.75
CA THR A 334 -5.44 16.36 21.13
C THR A 334 -4.87 17.78 21.31
N SER A 335 -3.81 18.09 20.57
CA SER A 335 -3.18 19.42 20.61
C SER A 335 -4.02 20.49 19.90
N SER A 336 -4.84 20.11 18.93
CA SER A 336 -5.73 21.01 18.20
C SER A 336 -6.97 21.44 19.00
N ARG A 337 -7.26 20.76 20.11
CA ARG A 337 -8.41 21.06 21.00
C ARG A 337 -8.08 22.00 22.16
N LYS A 338 -6.81 22.35 22.35
CA LYS A 338 -6.33 23.36 23.32
C LYS A 338 -6.05 24.70 22.63
#